data_f2e0489712e45edd477313ad3414d833
#
_entry.id   f2e0489712e45edd477313ad3414d833
#
_cell.length_a   1.000
_cell.length_b   1.000
_cell.length_c   1.000
_cell.angle_alpha   90.00
_cell.angle_beta   90.00
_cell.angle_gamma   90.00
#
_symmetry.space_group_name_H-M   'P 1'
#
loop_
_entity.id
_entity.type
_entity.pdbx_description
1 polymer ?
#
loop_
_entity_poly.entity_id
_entity_poly.type
_entity_poly.pdbx_seq_one_letter_code
_entity_poly.pdbx_strand_id
1 'polypeptide(L)'
;EEAHSDLDFSEVIGQEHGKRALMIAAAGDHGILMMGGPGCGKTMMARRIPSILPSLSYEEQLELTGIYSVAGMLPEDEPVITSRPFRSPHHSISMAGLIGGGQKPRPGELSLAHRGVLFLDELGEFEGRAIDAMRQPVEDGFIRLNRNLEEIIFPSEVMIVAAANPCKCGNLWDEKKTCTCSSAQISSHMRKLTGPFADRIDMHVRVAQVAGKDLKEREQKNKGMTSAQMREKVVEARRIQEERYRGMPHRENGWLEESEIIRYCLPNQGGQELLRQAYEKMGLTMRAYWKI
;
A
#
# COMPACT_ATOMS: atom_id res chain seq x y z
N GLU A 1 5.91 -3.04 -25.59
CA GLU A 1 5.56 -1.63 -25.23
C GLU A 1 5.17 -1.61 -23.76
N GLU A 2 5.86 -0.78 -22.96
CA GLU A 2 5.53 -0.62 -21.54
C GLU A 2 4.18 0.11 -21.45
N ALA A 3 3.16 -0.54 -20.88
CA ALA A 3 1.89 0.11 -20.56
C ALA A 3 2.15 1.14 -19.44
N HIS A 4 2.48 2.35 -19.81
CA HIS A 4 2.62 3.45 -18.86
C HIS A 4 1.22 3.98 -18.51
N SER A 5 0.94 4.10 -17.23
CA SER A 5 -0.16 4.92 -16.75
C SER A 5 0.04 6.34 -17.27
N ASP A 6 -0.98 6.92 -17.91
CA ASP A 6 -0.96 8.32 -18.37
C ASP A 6 -0.80 9.35 -17.24
N LEU A 7 -0.78 8.87 -15.98
CA LEU A 7 -0.71 9.67 -14.78
C LEU A 7 0.75 9.84 -14.30
N ASP A 8 1.19 11.09 -14.15
CA ASP A 8 2.56 11.42 -13.71
C ASP A 8 2.58 12.17 -12.36
N PHE A 9 3.57 11.86 -11.50
CA PHE A 9 3.74 12.51 -10.20
C PHE A 9 4.12 13.99 -10.29
N SER A 10 4.59 14.49 -11.44
CA SER A 10 4.81 15.93 -11.66
C SER A 10 3.51 16.75 -11.64
N GLU A 11 2.36 16.11 -11.81
CA GLU A 11 1.05 16.73 -11.66
C GLU A 11 0.64 16.93 -10.21
N VAL A 12 1.24 16.20 -9.27
CA VAL A 12 0.99 16.33 -7.83
C VAL A 12 1.74 17.53 -7.28
N ILE A 13 0.99 18.56 -6.87
CA ILE A 13 1.56 19.81 -6.35
C ILE A 13 1.98 19.59 -4.89
N GLY A 14 3.21 19.98 -4.55
CA GLY A 14 3.74 19.83 -3.21
C GLY A 14 3.79 18.36 -2.78
N GLN A 15 3.37 18.08 -1.55
CA GLN A 15 3.29 16.70 -0.99
C GLN A 15 4.62 15.96 -0.99
N GLU A 16 5.74 16.66 -0.81
CA GLU A 16 7.08 16.06 -0.91
C GLU A 16 7.30 14.91 0.11
N HIS A 17 6.72 15.04 1.32
CA HIS A 17 6.74 13.95 2.31
C HIS A 17 5.92 12.74 1.85
N GLY A 18 4.74 12.97 1.26
CA GLY A 18 3.90 11.92 0.70
C GLY A 18 4.59 11.20 -0.46
N LYS A 19 5.15 11.94 -1.41
CA LYS A 19 5.92 11.40 -2.54
C LYS A 19 7.13 10.58 -2.05
N ARG A 20 7.89 11.12 -1.08
CA ARG A 20 9.02 10.41 -0.46
C ARG A 20 8.59 9.09 0.17
N ALA A 21 7.50 9.12 0.95
CA ALA A 21 6.97 7.93 1.59
C ALA A 21 6.51 6.88 0.56
N LEU A 22 5.84 7.30 -0.52
CA LEU A 22 5.43 6.40 -1.59
C LEU A 22 6.62 5.78 -2.35
N MET A 23 7.71 6.53 -2.56
CA MET A 23 8.95 5.96 -3.11
C MET A 23 9.55 4.88 -2.20
N ILE A 24 9.60 5.14 -0.90
CA ILE A 24 10.11 4.15 0.08
C ILE A 24 9.20 2.92 0.09
N ALA A 25 7.88 3.11 0.14
CA ALA A 25 6.91 2.03 0.10
C ALA A 25 7.04 1.20 -1.18
N ALA A 26 7.14 1.84 -2.35
CA ALA A 26 7.33 1.18 -3.63
C ALA A 26 8.68 0.45 -3.73
N ALA A 27 9.75 1.01 -3.15
CA ALA A 27 11.08 0.40 -3.15
C ALA A 27 11.14 -0.86 -2.28
N GLY A 28 10.51 -0.86 -1.11
CA GLY A 28 10.55 -1.98 -0.16
C GLY A 28 9.32 -2.90 -0.23
N ASP A 29 8.35 -2.63 -1.09
CA ASP A 29 7.04 -3.30 -1.11
C ASP A 29 6.29 -3.19 0.24
N HIS A 30 6.36 -2.01 0.85
CA HIS A 30 5.73 -1.73 2.13
C HIS A 30 4.28 -1.31 1.98
N GLY A 31 3.40 -1.80 2.84
CA GLY A 31 2.07 -1.25 3.00
C GLY A 31 2.13 0.20 3.52
N ILE A 32 1.24 1.07 3.02
CA ILE A 32 1.19 2.48 3.42
C ILE A 32 -0.23 2.96 3.70
N LEU A 33 -0.43 3.61 4.84
CA LEU A 33 -1.67 4.31 5.21
C LEU A 33 -1.46 5.83 5.13
N MET A 34 -2.17 6.46 4.22
CA MET A 34 -2.19 7.92 4.07
C MET A 34 -3.36 8.52 4.84
N MET A 35 -3.10 9.33 5.85
CA MET A 35 -4.12 10.02 6.64
C MET A 35 -4.11 11.53 6.39
N GLY A 36 -5.28 12.09 6.10
CA GLY A 36 -5.42 13.53 5.86
C GLY A 36 -6.85 13.93 5.57
N GLY A 37 -7.13 15.22 5.61
CA GLY A 37 -8.46 15.77 5.32
C GLY A 37 -8.94 15.46 3.89
N PRO A 38 -10.22 15.66 3.61
CA PRO A 38 -10.74 15.52 2.26
C PRO A 38 -10.05 16.50 1.30
N GLY A 39 -9.80 16.05 0.07
CA GLY A 39 -9.19 16.90 -0.98
C GLY A 39 -7.68 17.15 -0.84
N CYS A 40 -6.96 16.53 0.10
CA CYS A 40 -5.51 16.70 0.24
C CYS A 40 -4.67 15.89 -0.77
N GLY A 41 -5.29 15.16 -1.70
CA GLY A 41 -4.60 14.48 -2.80
C GLY A 41 -4.23 13.00 -2.57
N LYS A 42 -4.73 12.35 -1.50
CA LYS A 42 -4.45 10.93 -1.19
C LYS A 42 -4.74 10.00 -2.37
N THR A 43 -5.96 10.03 -2.88
CA THR A 43 -6.42 9.20 -4.02
C THR A 43 -5.64 9.53 -5.31
N MET A 44 -5.31 10.81 -5.51
CA MET A 44 -4.49 11.25 -6.64
C MET A 44 -3.09 10.63 -6.61
N MET A 45 -2.44 10.63 -5.45
CA MET A 45 -1.13 10.02 -5.26
C MET A 45 -1.19 8.49 -5.38
N ALA A 46 -2.19 7.84 -4.77
CA ALA A 46 -2.36 6.40 -4.83
C ALA A 46 -2.46 5.88 -6.27
N ARG A 47 -3.26 6.51 -7.11
CA ARG A 47 -3.45 6.13 -8.53
C ARG A 47 -2.18 6.24 -9.37
N ARG A 48 -1.17 6.98 -8.91
CA ARG A 48 0.11 7.15 -9.61
C ARG A 48 1.19 6.14 -9.19
N ILE A 49 0.93 5.34 -8.14
CA ILE A 49 1.92 4.34 -7.65
C ILE A 49 2.36 3.37 -8.74
N PRO A 50 1.47 2.82 -9.60
CA PRO A 50 1.91 1.93 -10.67
C PRO A 50 2.96 2.54 -11.59
N SER A 51 2.95 3.87 -11.79
CA SER A 51 3.93 4.56 -12.66
C SER A 51 5.36 4.57 -12.10
N ILE A 52 5.53 4.31 -10.80
CA ILE A 52 6.85 4.27 -10.14
C ILE A 52 7.30 2.86 -9.74
N LEU A 53 6.45 1.84 -9.90
CA LEU A 53 6.82 0.46 -9.67
C LEU A 53 7.67 -0.10 -10.82
N PRO A 54 8.58 -1.07 -10.54
CA PRO A 54 9.31 -1.79 -11.59
C PRO A 54 8.36 -2.51 -12.55
N SER A 55 8.80 -2.75 -13.78
CA SER A 55 8.07 -3.59 -14.73
C SER A 55 7.96 -5.02 -14.19
N LEU A 56 6.90 -5.73 -14.61
CA LEU A 56 6.72 -7.14 -14.29
C LEU A 56 7.80 -7.99 -14.97
N SER A 57 8.36 -8.96 -14.27
CA SER A 57 9.15 -10.02 -14.89
C SER A 57 8.27 -10.92 -15.76
N TYR A 58 8.86 -11.74 -16.59
CA TYR A 58 8.11 -12.68 -17.41
C TYR A 58 7.32 -13.70 -16.55
N GLU A 59 7.91 -14.17 -15.47
CA GLU A 59 7.27 -15.08 -14.51
C GLU A 59 6.08 -14.40 -13.83
N GLU A 60 6.24 -13.15 -13.36
CA GLU A 60 5.15 -12.37 -12.76
C GLU A 60 4.00 -12.13 -13.74
N GLN A 61 4.30 -11.89 -15.03
CA GLN A 61 3.28 -11.76 -16.08
C GLN A 61 2.46 -13.04 -16.26
N LEU A 62 3.11 -14.21 -16.24
CA LEU A 62 2.43 -15.50 -16.34
C LEU A 62 1.57 -15.80 -15.11
N GLU A 63 2.07 -15.52 -13.91
CA GLU A 63 1.28 -15.67 -12.67
C GLU A 63 -0.01 -14.83 -12.73
N LEU A 64 0.12 -13.55 -13.07
CA LEU A 64 -1.03 -12.65 -13.20
C LEU A 64 -2.01 -13.11 -14.30
N THR A 65 -1.49 -13.48 -15.45
CA THR A 65 -2.33 -13.97 -16.57
C THR A 65 -3.14 -15.19 -16.14
N GLY A 66 -2.53 -16.11 -15.38
CA GLY A 66 -3.23 -17.26 -14.80
C GLY A 66 -4.37 -16.86 -13.86
N ILE A 67 -4.13 -15.90 -12.95
CA ILE A 67 -5.15 -15.40 -12.01
C ILE A 67 -6.32 -14.77 -12.78
N TYR A 68 -6.03 -13.88 -13.75
CA TYR A 68 -7.06 -13.18 -14.53
C TYR A 68 -7.83 -14.14 -15.44
N SER A 69 -7.18 -15.18 -15.98
CA SER A 69 -7.82 -16.25 -16.75
C SER A 69 -8.82 -17.04 -15.90
N VAL A 70 -8.43 -17.47 -14.68
CA VAL A 70 -9.31 -18.18 -13.74
C VAL A 70 -10.47 -17.29 -13.27
N ALA A 71 -10.24 -15.99 -13.13
CA ALA A 71 -11.28 -15.03 -12.81
C ALA A 71 -12.28 -14.82 -13.97
N GLY A 72 -11.90 -15.17 -15.21
CA GLY A 72 -12.64 -14.84 -16.43
C GLY A 72 -12.58 -13.34 -16.76
N MET A 73 -11.47 -12.69 -16.42
CA MET A 73 -11.24 -11.25 -16.58
C MET A 73 -10.07 -10.94 -17.52
N LEU A 74 -9.55 -11.93 -18.23
CA LEU A 74 -8.49 -11.70 -19.21
C LEU A 74 -9.07 -10.92 -20.40
N PRO A 75 -8.50 -9.77 -20.79
CA PRO A 75 -8.96 -9.01 -21.95
C PRO A 75 -8.77 -9.81 -23.25
N GLU A 76 -9.74 -9.71 -24.18
CA GLU A 76 -9.65 -10.43 -25.46
C GLU A 76 -8.47 -9.97 -26.33
N ASP A 77 -8.14 -8.69 -26.24
CA ASP A 77 -7.07 -8.06 -27.03
C ASP A 77 -5.68 -8.13 -26.34
N GLU A 78 -5.63 -8.49 -25.06
CA GLU A 78 -4.40 -8.62 -24.28
C GLU A 78 -4.31 -10.03 -23.67
N PRO A 79 -3.79 -11.02 -24.38
CA PRO A 79 -3.73 -12.40 -23.91
C PRO A 79 -2.75 -12.59 -22.73
N VAL A 80 -1.91 -11.62 -22.45
CA VAL A 80 -0.93 -11.60 -21.34
C VAL A 80 -1.01 -10.29 -20.59
N ILE A 81 -1.12 -10.37 -19.26
CA ILE A 81 -1.07 -9.17 -18.40
C ILE A 81 0.37 -8.69 -18.29
N THR A 82 0.66 -7.52 -18.84
CA THR A 82 2.02 -6.94 -18.88
C THR A 82 2.22 -5.79 -17.92
N SER A 83 1.15 -5.25 -17.34
CA SER A 83 1.18 -4.12 -16.41
C SER A 83 0.79 -4.55 -14.98
N ARG A 84 1.40 -3.90 -13.97
CA ARG A 84 1.04 -4.13 -12.57
C ARG A 84 -0.39 -3.68 -12.33
N PRO A 85 -1.28 -4.54 -11.79
CA PRO A 85 -2.66 -4.18 -11.54
C PRO A 85 -2.78 -3.12 -10.45
N PHE A 86 -3.76 -2.22 -10.64
CA PHE A 86 -4.23 -1.29 -9.60
C PHE A 86 -5.70 -1.57 -9.35
N ARG A 87 -6.00 -2.18 -8.20
CA ARG A 87 -7.36 -2.52 -7.79
C ARG A 87 -7.83 -1.56 -6.71
N SER A 88 -9.02 -1.03 -6.87
CA SER A 88 -9.62 -0.07 -5.93
C SER A 88 -11.09 -0.45 -5.67
N PRO A 89 -11.33 -1.49 -4.85
CA PRO A 89 -12.69 -1.91 -4.53
C PRO A 89 -13.41 -0.83 -3.73
N HIS A 90 -14.72 -0.70 -3.96
CA HIS A 90 -15.55 0.16 -3.14
C HIS A 90 -15.65 -0.37 -1.71
N HIS A 91 -15.75 0.49 -0.72
CA HIS A 91 -15.80 0.08 0.70
C HIS A 91 -16.99 -0.83 1.08
N SER A 92 -18.05 -0.86 0.27
CA SER A 92 -19.19 -1.78 0.43
C SER A 92 -18.94 -3.19 -0.11
N ILE A 93 -17.75 -3.51 -0.58
CA ILE A 93 -17.40 -4.84 -1.08
C ILE A 93 -17.60 -5.89 0.03
N SER A 94 -18.12 -7.05 -0.34
CA SER A 94 -18.24 -8.18 0.59
C SER A 94 -16.87 -8.83 0.86
N MET A 95 -16.77 -9.55 1.99
CA MET A 95 -15.60 -10.37 2.31
C MET A 95 -15.23 -11.32 1.16
N ALA A 96 -16.22 -12.00 0.54
CA ALA A 96 -16.00 -12.90 -0.59
C ALA A 96 -15.53 -12.16 -1.86
N GLY A 97 -15.98 -10.92 -2.07
CA GLY A 97 -15.46 -10.09 -3.15
C GLY A 97 -14.00 -9.70 -2.94
N LEU A 98 -13.59 -9.49 -1.68
CA LEU A 98 -12.26 -9.04 -1.34
C LEU A 98 -11.22 -10.20 -1.37
N ILE A 99 -11.52 -11.32 -0.71
CA ILE A 99 -10.60 -12.47 -0.60
C ILE A 99 -10.91 -13.62 -1.57
N GLY A 100 -12.04 -13.59 -2.24
CA GLY A 100 -12.47 -14.68 -3.10
C GLY A 100 -13.39 -15.68 -2.41
N GLY A 101 -13.86 -16.64 -3.16
CA GLY A 101 -14.78 -17.70 -2.70
C GLY A 101 -15.91 -17.98 -3.69
N GLY A 102 -17.04 -18.38 -3.17
CA GLY A 102 -18.22 -18.74 -3.98
C GLY A 102 -18.43 -20.23 -4.14
N GLN A 103 -19.48 -20.66 -4.88
CA GLN A 103 -19.72 -22.09 -5.15
C GLN A 103 -18.65 -22.69 -6.07
N LYS A 104 -18.18 -21.94 -7.05
CA LYS A 104 -16.95 -22.17 -7.79
C LYS A 104 -15.96 -21.16 -7.29
N PRO A 105 -14.91 -21.56 -6.54
CA PRO A 105 -13.95 -20.64 -5.98
C PRO A 105 -13.32 -19.77 -7.06
N ARG A 106 -13.43 -18.46 -6.88
CA ARG A 106 -12.82 -17.46 -7.77
C ARG A 106 -11.91 -16.55 -6.95
N PRO A 107 -10.82 -16.03 -7.54
CA PRO A 107 -9.99 -15.04 -6.89
C PRO A 107 -10.80 -13.77 -6.60
N GLY A 108 -10.54 -13.15 -5.44
CA GLY A 108 -11.08 -11.84 -5.08
C GLY A 108 -10.15 -10.70 -5.46
N GLU A 109 -10.51 -9.46 -5.07
CA GLU A 109 -9.73 -8.26 -5.38
C GLU A 109 -8.28 -8.33 -4.88
N LEU A 110 -8.03 -9.01 -3.75
CA LEU A 110 -6.69 -9.18 -3.20
C LEU A 110 -5.79 -9.99 -4.15
N SER A 111 -6.30 -11.09 -4.72
CA SER A 111 -5.55 -11.88 -5.71
C SER A 111 -5.49 -11.19 -7.08
N LEU A 112 -6.55 -10.46 -7.46
CA LEU A 112 -6.54 -9.67 -8.69
C LEU A 112 -5.53 -8.50 -8.64
N ALA A 113 -5.14 -8.08 -7.43
CA ALA A 113 -4.11 -7.06 -7.20
C ALA A 113 -2.70 -7.67 -7.05
N HIS A 114 -2.54 -8.99 -7.15
CA HIS A 114 -1.24 -9.67 -7.01
C HIS A 114 -0.14 -8.99 -7.84
N ARG A 115 1.08 -8.86 -7.31
CA ARG A 115 2.23 -8.13 -7.90
C ARG A 115 1.95 -6.65 -8.23
N GLY A 116 0.84 -6.11 -7.72
CA GLY A 116 0.39 -4.74 -7.97
C GLY A 116 -0.04 -4.04 -6.70
N VAL A 117 -1.06 -3.20 -6.81
CA VAL A 117 -1.55 -2.34 -5.74
C VAL A 117 -3.02 -2.63 -5.44
N LEU A 118 -3.32 -2.89 -4.18
CA LEU A 118 -4.69 -2.83 -3.66
C LEU A 118 -4.88 -1.52 -2.91
N PHE A 119 -5.70 -0.64 -3.48
CA PHE A 119 -6.01 0.66 -2.89
C PHE A 119 -7.34 0.62 -2.13
N LEU A 120 -7.26 0.84 -0.82
CA LEU A 120 -8.40 0.90 0.08
C LEU A 120 -8.70 2.37 0.42
N ASP A 121 -9.51 3.01 -0.42
CA ASP A 121 -9.95 4.38 -0.14
C ASP A 121 -11.00 4.39 0.98
N GLU A 122 -10.97 5.42 1.83
CA GLU A 122 -11.89 5.52 2.97
C GLU A 122 -11.85 4.28 3.89
N LEU A 123 -10.65 3.81 4.25
CA LEU A 123 -10.43 2.58 5.03
C LEU A 123 -11.37 2.43 6.24
N GLY A 124 -11.72 3.53 6.92
CA GLY A 124 -12.62 3.53 8.06
C GLY A 124 -14.09 3.19 7.76
N GLU A 125 -14.48 3.17 6.48
CA GLU A 125 -15.86 2.87 6.03
C GLU A 125 -16.05 1.42 5.60
N PHE A 126 -14.96 0.65 5.42
CA PHE A 126 -15.06 -0.78 5.13
C PHE A 126 -15.68 -1.55 6.30
N GLU A 127 -16.37 -2.64 5.99
CA GLU A 127 -16.85 -3.56 7.02
C GLU A 127 -15.67 -4.22 7.75
N GLY A 128 -15.67 -4.17 9.09
CA GLY A 128 -14.57 -4.68 9.92
C GLY A 128 -14.23 -6.15 9.62
N ARG A 129 -15.24 -7.01 9.37
CA ARG A 129 -15.03 -8.42 9.03
C ARG A 129 -14.30 -8.60 7.71
N ALA A 130 -14.57 -7.76 6.71
CA ALA A 130 -13.91 -7.82 5.41
C ALA A 130 -12.43 -7.43 5.54
N ILE A 131 -12.13 -6.39 6.31
CA ILE A 131 -10.76 -5.96 6.61
C ILE A 131 -10.02 -7.00 7.45
N ASP A 132 -10.65 -7.56 8.48
CA ASP A 132 -10.03 -8.60 9.31
C ASP A 132 -9.71 -9.87 8.51
N ALA A 133 -10.52 -10.22 7.52
CA ALA A 133 -10.28 -11.36 6.64
C ALA A 133 -9.02 -11.22 5.76
N MET A 134 -8.57 -9.99 5.46
CA MET A 134 -7.33 -9.75 4.71
C MET A 134 -6.06 -9.93 5.54
N ARG A 135 -6.15 -9.94 6.89
CA ARG A 135 -4.97 -9.93 7.76
C ARG A 135 -3.98 -11.05 7.47
N GLN A 136 -4.49 -12.28 7.42
CA GLN A 136 -3.66 -13.46 7.15
C GLN A 136 -3.14 -13.48 5.70
N PRO A 137 -3.99 -13.29 4.67
CA PRO A 137 -3.53 -13.24 3.28
C PRO A 137 -2.46 -12.18 2.99
N VAL A 138 -2.55 -11.00 3.60
CA VAL A 138 -1.54 -9.94 3.43
C VAL A 138 -0.20 -10.33 4.08
N GLU A 139 -0.23 -11.12 5.14
CA GLU A 139 0.96 -11.60 5.84
C GLU A 139 1.61 -12.79 5.12
N ASP A 140 0.78 -13.74 4.67
CA ASP A 140 1.24 -14.98 4.04
C ASP A 140 1.58 -14.80 2.54
N GLY A 141 1.04 -13.78 1.87
CA GLY A 141 1.17 -13.58 0.43
C GLY A 141 0.29 -14.50 -0.42
N PHE A 142 -0.64 -15.23 0.18
CA PHE A 142 -1.60 -16.08 -0.52
C PHE A 142 -2.89 -16.27 0.28
N ILE A 143 -3.95 -16.68 -0.44
CA ILE A 143 -5.28 -17.00 0.12
C ILE A 143 -5.50 -18.50 -0.01
N ARG A 144 -5.87 -19.16 1.08
CA ARG A 144 -6.30 -20.57 1.09
C ARG A 144 -7.81 -20.67 1.21
N LEU A 145 -8.43 -21.33 0.26
CA LEU A 145 -9.86 -21.64 0.25
C LEU A 145 -10.04 -23.15 0.35
N ASN A 146 -10.58 -23.63 1.47
CA ASN A 146 -10.86 -25.07 1.68
C ASN A 146 -12.30 -25.37 1.29
N ARG A 147 -12.51 -26.28 0.34
CA ARG A 147 -13.81 -26.76 -0.09
C ARG A 147 -13.82 -28.22 -0.46
N ASN A 148 -14.83 -28.97 0.04
CA ASN A 148 -15.12 -30.33 -0.38
C ASN A 148 -13.88 -31.25 -0.48
N LEU A 149 -12.94 -31.16 0.48
CA LEU A 149 -11.66 -31.88 0.51
C LEU A 149 -10.60 -31.35 -0.49
N GLU A 150 -10.86 -30.29 -1.21
CA GLU A 150 -9.88 -29.64 -2.08
C GLU A 150 -9.43 -28.32 -1.44
N GLU A 151 -8.12 -28.09 -1.45
CA GLU A 151 -7.49 -26.82 -1.07
C GLU A 151 -7.13 -26.07 -2.34
N ILE A 152 -7.63 -24.84 -2.46
CA ILE A 152 -7.30 -23.94 -3.57
C ILE A 152 -6.50 -22.77 -3.00
N ILE A 153 -5.35 -22.49 -3.62
CA ILE A 153 -4.46 -21.41 -3.23
C ILE A 153 -4.44 -20.36 -4.33
N PHE A 154 -4.72 -19.11 -3.97
CA PHE A 154 -4.55 -17.96 -4.84
C PHE A 154 -3.43 -17.07 -4.31
N PRO A 155 -2.43 -16.71 -5.14
CA PRO A 155 -1.40 -15.74 -4.74
C PRO A 155 -2.01 -14.37 -4.41
N SER A 156 -1.42 -13.67 -3.44
CA SER A 156 -1.86 -12.34 -3.03
C SER A 156 -0.71 -11.48 -2.46
N GLU A 157 0.49 -11.62 -3.04
CA GLU A 157 1.57 -10.68 -2.75
C GLU A 157 1.24 -9.34 -3.37
N VAL A 158 0.85 -8.38 -2.53
CA VAL A 158 0.25 -7.11 -2.97
C VAL A 158 0.70 -5.95 -2.10
N MET A 159 1.03 -4.83 -2.71
CA MET A 159 1.27 -3.58 -2.01
C MET A 159 -0.06 -3.00 -1.53
N ILE A 160 -0.29 -3.00 -0.21
CA ILE A 160 -1.48 -2.36 0.37
C ILE A 160 -1.27 -0.85 0.45
N VAL A 161 -2.14 -0.11 -0.21
CA VAL A 161 -2.21 1.35 -0.10
C VAL A 161 -3.57 1.71 0.47
N ALA A 162 -3.60 2.34 1.62
CA ALA A 162 -4.83 2.75 2.25
C ALA A 162 -4.91 4.26 2.41
N ALA A 163 -6.10 4.82 2.34
CA ALA A 163 -6.37 6.21 2.60
C ALA A 163 -7.48 6.35 3.64
N ALA A 164 -7.33 7.31 4.55
CA ALA A 164 -8.34 7.59 5.56
C ALA A 164 -8.40 9.08 5.91
N ASN A 165 -9.56 9.53 6.37
CA ASN A 165 -9.70 10.82 7.02
C ASN A 165 -9.37 10.68 8.51
N PRO A 166 -8.86 11.73 9.19
CA PRO A 166 -8.47 11.66 10.60
C PRO A 166 -9.65 11.60 11.57
N CYS A 167 -10.85 11.90 11.10
CA CYS A 167 -12.12 11.80 11.83
C CYS A 167 -13.30 11.78 10.84
N LYS A 168 -14.52 11.54 11.32
CA LYS A 168 -15.71 11.48 10.46
C LYS A 168 -15.97 12.77 9.66
N CYS A 169 -15.75 13.96 10.24
CA CYS A 169 -15.90 15.22 9.50
C CYS A 169 -14.67 15.58 8.64
N GLY A 170 -13.55 14.88 8.81
CA GLY A 170 -12.29 15.10 8.08
C GLY A 170 -11.44 16.27 8.57
N ASN A 171 -11.93 17.10 9.49
CA ASN A 171 -11.31 18.40 9.84
C ASN A 171 -10.42 18.35 11.09
N LEU A 172 -10.15 17.17 11.68
CA LEU A 172 -9.40 17.08 12.95
C LEU A 172 -8.01 17.75 12.88
N TRP A 173 -7.38 17.71 11.72
CA TRP A 173 -6.06 18.29 11.47
C TRP A 173 -6.07 19.46 10.49
N ASP A 174 -7.26 20.02 10.21
CA ASP A 174 -7.40 21.18 9.36
C ASP A 174 -7.16 22.47 10.17
N GLU A 175 -6.24 23.31 9.71
CA GLU A 175 -5.90 24.58 10.39
C GLU A 175 -6.96 25.67 10.19
N LYS A 176 -7.79 25.52 9.14
CA LYS A 176 -8.80 26.52 8.74
C LYS A 176 -10.22 26.15 9.13
N LYS A 177 -10.47 24.85 9.38
CA LYS A 177 -11.81 24.34 9.70
C LYS A 177 -11.82 23.67 11.06
N THR A 178 -12.80 24.01 11.88
CA THR A 178 -12.97 23.38 13.19
C THR A 178 -13.56 21.99 13.04
N CYS A 179 -12.97 21.01 13.74
CA CYS A 179 -13.53 19.68 13.86
C CYS A 179 -14.83 19.71 14.70
N THR A 180 -15.89 19.12 14.16
CA THR A 180 -17.20 19.06 14.82
C THR A 180 -17.46 17.72 15.53
N CYS A 181 -16.51 16.77 15.48
CA CYS A 181 -16.64 15.47 16.10
C CYS A 181 -16.41 15.54 17.63
N SER A 182 -17.20 14.80 18.39
CA SER A 182 -16.92 14.60 19.80
C SER A 182 -15.68 13.72 20.02
N SER A 183 -15.04 13.80 21.19
CA SER A 183 -13.90 12.96 21.55
C SER A 183 -14.20 11.46 21.42
N ALA A 184 -15.43 11.04 21.79
CA ALA A 184 -15.86 9.65 21.62
C ALA A 184 -15.95 9.22 20.14
N GLN A 185 -16.44 10.09 19.26
CA GLN A 185 -16.50 9.85 17.82
C GLN A 185 -15.10 9.76 17.20
N ILE A 186 -14.19 10.65 17.61
CA ILE A 186 -12.79 10.61 17.16
C ILE A 186 -12.13 9.31 17.62
N SER A 187 -12.23 8.95 18.90
CA SER A 187 -11.66 7.72 19.44
C SER A 187 -12.22 6.45 18.76
N SER A 188 -13.54 6.43 18.51
CA SER A 188 -14.17 5.29 17.80
C SER A 188 -13.71 5.18 16.34
N HIS A 189 -13.52 6.31 15.64
CA HIS A 189 -13.01 6.35 14.28
C HIS A 189 -11.54 5.91 14.22
N MET A 190 -10.71 6.45 15.09
CA MET A 190 -9.28 6.09 15.16
C MET A 190 -9.05 4.62 15.48
N ARG A 191 -9.86 4.00 16.36
CA ARG A 191 -9.76 2.56 16.64
C ARG A 191 -9.95 1.68 15.40
N LYS A 192 -10.74 2.08 14.43
CA LYS A 192 -10.86 1.37 13.15
C LYS A 192 -9.58 1.46 12.31
N LEU A 193 -8.87 2.59 12.41
CA LEU A 193 -7.66 2.87 11.65
C LEU A 193 -6.37 2.39 12.34
N THR A 194 -6.43 2.06 13.64
CA THR A 194 -5.30 1.57 14.45
C THR A 194 -5.52 0.14 14.95
N GLY A 195 -6.45 -0.59 14.33
CA GLY A 195 -6.74 -1.99 14.66
C GLY A 195 -5.69 -2.97 14.11
N PRO A 196 -5.88 -4.28 14.36
CA PRO A 196 -4.91 -5.30 14.01
C PRO A 196 -4.54 -5.39 12.52
N PHE A 197 -5.41 -4.92 11.62
CA PHE A 197 -5.06 -4.81 10.19
C PHE A 197 -4.07 -3.66 9.95
N ALA A 198 -4.24 -2.52 10.64
CA ALA A 198 -3.34 -1.38 10.49
C ALA A 198 -1.91 -1.68 10.99
N ASP A 199 -1.75 -2.58 11.96
CA ASP A 199 -0.44 -3.08 12.42
C ASP A 199 0.33 -3.83 11.30
N ARG A 200 -0.36 -4.24 10.22
CA ARG A 200 0.25 -4.87 9.06
C ARG A 200 0.64 -3.88 7.97
N ILE A 201 0.23 -2.62 8.14
CA ILE A 201 0.64 -1.52 7.26
C ILE A 201 1.89 -0.89 7.88
N ASP A 202 3.01 -1.04 7.20
CA ASP A 202 4.33 -0.67 7.74
C ASP A 202 4.50 0.85 7.90
N MET A 203 3.89 1.64 7.02
CA MET A 203 4.10 3.09 6.96
C MET A 203 2.80 3.86 7.16
N HIS A 204 2.80 4.80 8.10
CA HIS A 204 1.68 5.71 8.35
C HIS A 204 2.12 7.15 8.06
N VAL A 205 1.45 7.80 7.11
CA VAL A 205 1.87 9.12 6.63
C VAL A 205 0.73 10.12 6.73
N ARG A 206 1.01 11.27 7.35
CA ARG A 206 0.10 12.40 7.33
C ARG A 206 0.22 13.16 6.02
N VAL A 207 -0.89 13.30 5.30
CA VAL A 207 -0.99 14.10 4.07
C VAL A 207 -1.69 15.42 4.42
N ALA A 208 -0.93 16.52 4.40
CA ALA A 208 -1.46 17.84 4.70
C ALA A 208 -2.17 18.45 3.50
N GLN A 209 -2.98 19.50 3.71
CA GLN A 209 -3.49 20.30 2.59
C GLN A 209 -2.34 21.06 1.93
N VAL A 210 -2.43 21.22 0.60
CA VAL A 210 -1.45 21.99 -0.17
C VAL A 210 -1.50 23.46 0.28
N ALA A 211 -0.36 24.00 0.68
CA ALA A 211 -0.27 25.39 1.08
C ALA A 211 -0.40 26.33 -0.14
N GLY A 212 -0.98 27.52 0.07
CA GLY A 212 -1.16 28.49 -1.02
C GLY A 212 0.16 28.97 -1.66
N LYS A 213 1.28 28.87 -0.95
CA LYS A 213 2.63 29.11 -1.48
C LYS A 213 3.02 28.07 -2.54
N ASP A 214 2.70 26.81 -2.32
CA ASP A 214 3.04 25.70 -3.23
C ASP A 214 2.24 25.81 -4.55
N LEU A 215 1.03 26.41 -4.50
CA LEU A 215 0.25 26.72 -5.70
C LEU A 215 0.91 27.81 -6.55
N LYS A 216 1.50 28.82 -5.93
CA LYS A 216 2.24 29.88 -6.63
C LYS A 216 3.56 29.40 -7.24
N GLU A 217 4.26 28.50 -6.55
CA GLU A 217 5.50 27.89 -7.06
C GLU A 217 5.27 27.07 -8.33
N ARG A 218 4.09 26.46 -8.49
CA ARG A 218 3.71 25.77 -9.74
C ARG A 218 3.72 26.71 -10.93
N GLU A 219 3.24 27.95 -10.77
CA GLU A 219 3.22 28.97 -11.83
C GLU A 219 4.65 29.37 -12.25
N GLN A 220 5.64 29.22 -11.36
CA GLN A 220 7.04 29.57 -11.58
C GLN A 220 7.93 28.42 -12.07
N LYS A 221 7.37 27.34 -12.65
CA LYS A 221 8.10 26.22 -13.30
C LYS A 221 8.88 25.26 -12.38
N ASN A 222 8.69 25.25 -11.08
CA ASN A 222 9.28 24.19 -10.26
C ASN A 222 8.37 22.95 -10.29
N LYS A 223 8.45 22.17 -11.37
CA LYS A 223 7.79 20.86 -11.47
C LYS A 223 8.49 19.92 -10.48
N GLY A 224 7.72 19.35 -9.55
CA GLY A 224 8.21 18.28 -8.67
C GLY A 224 8.80 17.10 -9.46
N MET A 225 9.34 16.11 -8.78
CA MET A 225 9.87 14.90 -9.43
C MET A 225 8.82 14.26 -10.32
N THR A 226 9.24 13.85 -11.53
CA THR A 226 8.40 13.07 -12.45
C THR A 226 8.29 11.61 -11.99
N SER A 227 7.28 10.89 -12.45
CA SER A 227 7.16 9.46 -12.22
C SER A 227 8.41 8.70 -12.70
N ALA A 228 8.99 9.08 -13.83
CA ALA A 228 10.21 8.48 -14.35
C ALA A 228 11.40 8.63 -13.40
N GLN A 229 11.60 9.83 -12.84
CA GLN A 229 12.68 10.08 -11.86
C GLN A 229 12.46 9.33 -10.54
N MET A 230 11.20 9.20 -10.08
CA MET A 230 10.87 8.42 -8.90
C MET A 230 11.09 6.92 -9.16
N ARG A 231 10.66 6.41 -10.32
CA ARG A 231 10.83 5.02 -10.73
C ARG A 231 12.31 4.61 -10.82
N GLU A 232 13.16 5.46 -11.40
CA GLU A 232 14.60 5.20 -11.46
C GLU A 232 15.18 4.90 -10.07
N LYS A 233 14.84 5.71 -9.06
CA LYS A 233 15.28 5.48 -7.67
C LYS A 233 14.69 4.21 -7.06
N VAL A 234 13.43 3.91 -7.35
CA VAL A 234 12.77 2.68 -6.87
C VAL A 234 13.43 1.45 -7.49
N VAL A 235 13.67 1.45 -8.80
CA VAL A 235 14.31 0.35 -9.53
C VAL A 235 15.74 0.13 -9.02
N GLU A 236 16.52 1.19 -8.80
CA GLU A 236 17.86 1.09 -8.24
C GLU A 236 17.84 0.46 -6.83
N ALA A 237 16.93 0.91 -5.96
CA ALA A 237 16.79 0.34 -4.62
C ALA A 237 16.36 -1.15 -4.67
N ARG A 238 15.44 -1.53 -5.57
CA ARG A 238 15.03 -2.93 -5.80
C ARG A 238 16.22 -3.79 -6.28
N ARG A 239 17.01 -3.31 -7.21
CA ARG A 239 18.22 -4.01 -7.68
C ARG A 239 19.18 -4.33 -6.54
N ILE A 240 19.41 -3.37 -5.63
CA ILE A 240 20.24 -3.58 -4.44
C ILE A 240 19.65 -4.66 -3.52
N GLN A 241 18.34 -4.67 -3.35
CA GLN A 241 17.64 -5.67 -2.53
C GLN A 241 17.71 -7.06 -3.19
N GLU A 242 17.46 -7.17 -4.49
CA GLU A 242 17.62 -8.44 -5.23
C GLU A 242 19.02 -9.05 -5.07
N GLU A 243 20.04 -8.21 -5.12
CA GLU A 243 21.43 -8.64 -4.96
C GLU A 243 21.70 -9.09 -3.51
N ARG A 244 21.18 -8.34 -2.52
CA ARG A 244 21.28 -8.62 -1.09
C ARG A 244 20.59 -9.91 -0.69
N TYR A 245 19.40 -10.18 -1.23
CA TYR A 245 18.52 -11.30 -0.87
C TYR A 245 18.58 -12.45 -1.88
N ARG A 246 19.63 -12.52 -2.68
CA ARG A 246 19.81 -13.57 -3.69
C ARG A 246 19.73 -14.97 -3.04
N GLY A 247 18.80 -15.79 -3.53
CA GLY A 247 18.57 -17.15 -3.02
C GLY A 247 17.62 -17.21 -1.83
N MET A 248 17.04 -16.07 -1.40
CA MET A 248 15.97 -16.02 -0.42
C MET A 248 14.60 -16.07 -1.11
N PRO A 249 13.53 -16.52 -0.41
CA PRO A 249 12.18 -16.58 -0.98
C PRO A 249 11.62 -15.19 -1.29
N HIS A 250 12.01 -14.17 -0.52
CA HIS A 250 11.56 -12.78 -0.68
C HIS A 250 12.69 -11.91 -1.19
N ARG A 251 12.36 -10.89 -1.96
CA ARG A 251 13.31 -9.99 -2.61
C ARG A 251 13.23 -8.55 -2.12
N GLU A 252 12.19 -8.21 -1.35
CA GLU A 252 11.91 -6.87 -0.88
C GLU A 252 11.90 -6.78 0.65
N ASN A 253 12.28 -5.62 1.17
CA ASN A 253 12.38 -5.37 2.61
C ASN A 253 11.05 -5.60 3.37
N GLY A 254 9.91 -5.31 2.75
CA GLY A 254 8.58 -5.45 3.35
C GLY A 254 8.21 -6.88 3.73
N TRP A 255 8.83 -7.86 3.07
CA TRP A 255 8.56 -9.29 3.27
C TRP A 255 9.55 -9.99 4.21
N LEU A 256 10.58 -9.29 4.70
CA LEU A 256 11.58 -9.87 5.60
C LEU A 256 10.98 -10.27 6.94
N GLU A 257 11.39 -11.45 7.42
CA GLU A 257 11.12 -11.91 8.77
C GLU A 257 12.05 -11.23 9.81
N GLU A 258 11.70 -11.29 11.08
CA GLU A 258 12.47 -10.66 12.17
C GLU A 258 13.95 -11.03 12.17
N SER A 259 14.28 -12.30 11.98
CA SER A 259 15.66 -12.79 11.93
C SER A 259 16.46 -12.20 10.74
N GLU A 260 15.77 -11.96 9.63
CA GLU A 260 16.34 -11.37 8.42
C GLU A 260 16.53 -9.86 8.57
N ILE A 261 15.56 -9.17 9.21
CA ILE A 261 15.67 -7.74 9.55
C ILE A 261 16.87 -7.51 10.46
N ILE A 262 17.06 -8.33 11.50
CA ILE A 262 18.22 -8.26 12.39
C ILE A 262 19.53 -8.44 11.62
N ARG A 263 19.54 -9.31 10.62
CA ARG A 263 20.75 -9.61 9.84
C ARG A 263 21.10 -8.50 8.83
N TYR A 264 20.10 -7.90 8.18
CA TYR A 264 20.34 -7.05 7.00
C TYR A 264 19.96 -5.58 7.18
N CYS A 265 19.10 -5.27 8.16
CA CYS A 265 18.48 -3.96 8.29
C CYS A 265 18.79 -3.25 9.61
N LEU A 266 19.66 -3.79 10.47
CA LEU A 266 20.00 -3.16 11.74
C LEU A 266 20.59 -1.77 11.50
N PRO A 267 20.01 -0.71 12.10
CA PRO A 267 20.60 0.62 12.04
C PRO A 267 21.90 0.69 12.86
N ASN A 268 22.65 1.74 12.69
CA ASN A 268 23.82 2.00 13.53
C ASN A 268 23.44 2.20 15.01
N GLN A 269 24.41 2.23 15.90
CA GLN A 269 24.20 2.30 17.35
C GLN A 269 23.29 3.48 17.79
N GLY A 270 23.45 4.66 17.15
CA GLY A 270 22.58 5.80 17.43
C GLY A 270 21.13 5.59 16.99
N GLY A 271 20.92 4.95 15.85
CA GLY A 271 19.59 4.55 15.36
C GLY A 271 18.93 3.52 16.26
N GLN A 272 19.68 2.52 16.74
CA GLN A 272 19.15 1.53 17.69
C GLN A 272 18.71 2.17 19.01
N GLU A 273 19.49 3.11 19.54
CA GLU A 273 19.12 3.84 20.76
C GLU A 273 17.87 4.69 20.55
N LEU A 274 17.73 5.35 19.39
CA LEU A 274 16.54 6.12 19.06
C LEU A 274 15.30 5.23 18.94
N LEU A 275 15.42 4.05 18.31
CA LEU A 275 14.33 3.07 18.21
C LEU A 275 13.93 2.54 19.59
N ARG A 276 14.90 2.25 20.48
CA ARG A 276 14.63 1.82 21.84
C ARG A 276 13.84 2.88 22.61
N GLN A 277 14.24 4.15 22.51
CA GLN A 277 13.54 5.26 23.14
C GLN A 277 12.11 5.44 22.58
N ALA A 278 11.92 5.27 21.26
CA ALA A 278 10.60 5.30 20.63
C ALA A 278 9.72 4.15 21.15
N TYR A 279 10.25 2.94 21.23
CA TYR A 279 9.55 1.78 21.78
C TYR A 279 9.05 2.04 23.21
N GLU A 280 9.93 2.53 24.09
CA GLU A 280 9.60 2.79 25.50
C GLU A 280 8.59 3.94 25.67
N LYS A 281 8.75 5.03 24.91
CA LYS A 281 7.94 6.26 25.08
C LYS A 281 6.60 6.20 24.35
N MET A 282 6.55 5.53 23.20
CA MET A 282 5.37 5.51 22.33
C MET A 282 4.54 4.23 22.46
N GLY A 283 5.02 3.24 23.23
CA GLY A 283 4.31 1.96 23.40
C GLY A 283 4.16 1.18 22.09
N LEU A 284 5.20 1.19 21.26
CA LEU A 284 5.19 0.47 20.00
C LEU A 284 5.04 -1.05 20.23
N THR A 285 4.36 -1.73 19.33
CA THR A 285 4.39 -3.21 19.30
C THR A 285 5.77 -3.70 18.84
N MET A 286 6.15 -4.94 19.18
CA MET A 286 7.40 -5.52 18.68
C MET A 286 7.42 -5.57 17.15
N ARG A 287 6.28 -5.83 16.51
CA ARG A 287 6.15 -5.78 15.05
C ARG A 287 6.48 -4.39 14.52
N ALA A 288 5.90 -3.33 15.08
CA ALA A 288 6.19 -1.96 14.68
C ALA A 288 7.67 -1.61 14.89
N TYR A 289 8.27 -2.06 15.99
CA TYR A 289 9.70 -1.86 16.27
C TYR A 289 10.59 -2.44 15.16
N TRP A 290 10.30 -3.64 14.68
CA TRP A 290 11.10 -4.28 13.61
C TRP A 290 10.81 -3.73 12.22
N LYS A 291 9.65 -3.10 12.00
CA LYS A 291 9.29 -2.53 10.69
C LYS A 291 9.80 -1.08 10.49
N ILE A 292 10.21 -0.38 11.56
CA ILE A 292 10.85 0.95 11.50
C ILE A 292 12.32 0.82 11.12
#